data_29e31c69f06fa4150b3f58022aad69a7
#
_entry.id   29e31c69f06fa4150b3f58022aad69a7
#
_cell.length_a   1.000
_cell.length_b   1.000
_cell.length_c   1.000
_cell.angle_alpha   90.00
_cell.angle_beta   90.00
_cell.angle_gamma   90.00
#
_symmetry.space_group_name_H-M   'P 1'
#
loop_
_entity.id
_entity.type
_entity.pdbx_description
1 polymer ?
#
loop_
_entity_poly.entity_id
_entity_poly.type
_entity_poly.pdbx_seq_one_letter_code
_entity_poly.pdbx_strand_id
1 'polypeptide(L)'
;VFGKDISLILILKNLSFEHKTVKVDISASTILYTRRTVAEILKATTSVDLGSKQGKHIRLKIPYSYYGKHLTTDKRIQVTALCEVMHMSGIKLLVEKTIILEDTNIIIKIPRRVVVNKAATLEISYANPLPEPVSCCVLLVTLMNQQVKIHLARLAPRERSKIYFEFTPRRTGPLQLQVDFSCDKFSHVKGFVTIAVAPA
;
A
#
# COMPACT_ATOMS: atom_id res chain seq x y z
N VAL A 1 -2.17 1.27 -3.09
CA VAL A 1 -1.13 2.12 -2.46
C VAL A 1 -1.67 2.69 -1.16
N PHE A 2 -0.90 2.59 -0.09
CA PHE A 2 -1.21 3.15 1.22
C PHE A 2 -1.52 4.66 1.12
N GLY A 3 -2.50 5.11 1.89
CA GLY A 3 -2.94 6.51 1.92
C GLY A 3 -3.94 6.91 0.83
N LYS A 4 -4.33 6.02 -0.09
CA LYS A 4 -5.35 6.28 -1.10
C LYS A 4 -6.66 5.56 -0.79
N ASP A 5 -7.77 6.11 -1.28
CA ASP A 5 -9.05 5.41 -1.24
C ASP A 5 -8.96 4.10 -2.02
N ILE A 6 -9.62 3.08 -1.51
CA ILE A 6 -9.68 1.75 -2.13
C ILE A 6 -10.99 1.65 -2.91
N SER A 7 -10.91 1.26 -4.17
CA SER A 7 -12.08 1.01 -5.00
C SER A 7 -12.14 -0.45 -5.42
N LEU A 8 -13.27 -1.08 -5.19
CA LEU A 8 -13.57 -2.47 -5.53
C LEU A 8 -14.86 -2.56 -6.32
N ILE A 9 -15.01 -3.62 -7.06
CA ILE A 9 -16.23 -3.95 -7.78
C ILE A 9 -16.61 -5.38 -7.41
N LEU A 10 -17.80 -5.56 -6.82
CA LEU A 10 -18.44 -6.87 -6.66
C LEU A 10 -19.29 -7.13 -7.89
N ILE A 11 -19.04 -8.24 -8.56
CA ILE A 11 -19.79 -8.66 -9.75
C ILE A 11 -20.70 -9.79 -9.37
N LEU A 12 -22.01 -9.58 -9.55
CA LEU A 12 -23.05 -10.60 -9.37
C LEU A 12 -23.60 -11.00 -10.72
N LYS A 13 -23.77 -12.29 -10.96
CA LYS A 13 -24.36 -12.82 -12.19
C LYS A 13 -25.42 -13.89 -11.87
N ASN A 14 -26.61 -13.68 -12.36
CA ASN A 14 -27.67 -14.68 -12.31
C ASN A 14 -27.51 -15.67 -13.48
N LEU A 15 -27.21 -16.91 -13.18
CA LEU A 15 -27.04 -17.97 -14.18
C LEU A 15 -28.35 -18.69 -14.50
N SER A 16 -29.44 -18.41 -13.78
CA SER A 16 -30.75 -19.00 -14.01
C SER A 16 -31.57 -18.20 -15.02
N PHE A 17 -32.66 -18.78 -15.48
CA PHE A 17 -33.65 -18.11 -16.32
C PHE A 17 -34.71 -17.34 -15.52
N GLU A 18 -34.73 -17.51 -14.20
CA GLU A 18 -35.68 -16.84 -13.32
C GLU A 18 -35.09 -15.53 -12.78
N HIS A 19 -35.98 -14.58 -12.47
CA HIS A 19 -35.60 -13.38 -11.72
C HIS A 19 -35.17 -13.75 -10.29
N LYS A 20 -34.09 -13.12 -9.80
CA LYS A 20 -33.58 -13.31 -8.44
C LYS A 20 -33.36 -11.96 -7.77
N THR A 21 -33.77 -11.86 -6.53
CA THR A 21 -33.41 -10.76 -5.64
C THR A 21 -32.36 -11.26 -4.68
N VAL A 22 -31.23 -10.56 -4.60
CA VAL A 22 -30.08 -10.95 -3.78
C VAL A 22 -29.83 -9.87 -2.73
N LYS A 23 -29.86 -10.25 -1.46
CA LYS A 23 -29.37 -9.42 -0.36
C LYS A 23 -27.85 -9.57 -0.28
N VAL A 24 -27.14 -8.47 -0.21
CA VAL A 24 -25.67 -8.44 -0.14
C VAL A 24 -25.26 -7.68 1.11
N ASP A 25 -24.63 -8.38 2.04
CA ASP A 25 -24.01 -7.83 3.23
C ASP A 25 -22.50 -7.73 3.00
N ILE A 26 -21.97 -6.52 2.97
CA ILE A 26 -20.56 -6.23 2.72
C ILE A 26 -19.94 -5.72 4.01
N SER A 27 -18.80 -6.29 4.38
CA SER A 27 -17.98 -5.81 5.48
C SER A 27 -16.52 -5.70 5.06
N ALA A 28 -15.80 -4.76 5.65
CA ALA A 28 -14.36 -4.65 5.50
C ALA A 28 -13.71 -4.47 6.87
N SER A 29 -12.59 -5.13 7.08
CA SER A 29 -11.85 -5.10 8.34
C SER A 29 -10.35 -5.04 8.09
N THR A 30 -9.64 -4.33 8.93
CA THR A 30 -8.18 -4.45 8.99
C THR A 30 -7.83 -5.77 9.68
N ILE A 31 -6.86 -6.48 9.15
CA ILE A 31 -6.44 -7.79 9.63
C ILE A 31 -4.92 -7.88 9.78
N LEU A 32 -4.47 -8.80 10.64
CA LEU A 32 -3.07 -9.24 10.70
C LEU A 32 -2.78 -10.27 9.59
N TYR A 33 -1.50 -10.54 9.35
CA TYR A 33 -1.08 -11.62 8.45
C TYR A 33 -1.65 -12.99 8.86
N THR A 34 -1.93 -13.19 10.14
CA THR A 34 -2.60 -14.38 10.70
C THR A 34 -4.10 -14.46 10.42
N ARG A 35 -4.66 -13.50 9.65
CA ARG A 35 -6.09 -13.29 9.38
C ARG A 35 -6.94 -12.89 10.59
N ARG A 36 -6.31 -12.59 11.72
CA ARG A 36 -7.03 -12.08 12.89
C ARG A 36 -7.53 -10.66 12.60
N THR A 37 -8.83 -10.45 12.78
CA THR A 37 -9.47 -9.14 12.67
C THR A 37 -8.97 -8.20 13.77
N VAL A 38 -8.62 -6.98 13.38
CA VAL A 38 -8.19 -5.92 14.29
C VAL A 38 -9.30 -4.91 14.49
N ALA A 39 -9.88 -4.40 13.40
CA ALA A 39 -10.99 -3.46 13.46
C ALA A 39 -11.90 -3.60 12.24
N GLU A 40 -13.21 -3.54 12.44
CA GLU A 40 -14.19 -3.38 11.36
C GLU A 40 -14.19 -1.91 10.91
N ILE A 41 -14.00 -1.67 9.63
CA ILE A 41 -13.86 -0.32 9.05
C ILE A 41 -15.02 0.07 8.15
N LEU A 42 -15.79 -0.92 7.69
CA LEU A 42 -16.96 -0.71 6.84
C LEU A 42 -17.96 -1.84 7.03
N LYS A 43 -19.25 -1.49 7.07
CA LYS A 43 -20.36 -2.42 7.00
C LYS A 43 -21.48 -1.80 6.20
N ALA A 44 -21.99 -2.52 5.21
CA ALA A 44 -23.07 -2.06 4.33
C ALA A 44 -23.94 -3.23 3.90
N THR A 45 -25.24 -2.98 3.77
CA THR A 45 -26.21 -3.94 3.27
C THR A 45 -26.94 -3.32 2.09
N THR A 46 -27.11 -4.08 1.02
CA THR A 46 -27.87 -3.67 -0.16
C THR A 46 -28.66 -4.86 -0.73
N SER A 47 -29.69 -4.57 -1.50
CA SER A 47 -30.43 -5.56 -2.27
C SER A 47 -30.30 -5.28 -3.75
N VAL A 48 -30.14 -6.33 -4.54
CA VAL A 48 -29.93 -6.27 -5.98
C VAL A 48 -30.89 -7.19 -6.68
N ASP A 49 -31.63 -6.66 -7.64
CA ASP A 49 -32.50 -7.44 -8.52
C ASP A 49 -31.74 -7.84 -9.78
N LEU A 50 -31.74 -9.12 -10.07
CA LEU A 50 -31.08 -9.74 -11.21
C LEU A 50 -32.12 -10.45 -12.09
N GLY A 51 -32.37 -9.94 -13.27
CA GLY A 51 -33.17 -10.61 -14.28
C GLY A 51 -32.52 -11.90 -14.77
N SER A 52 -33.24 -12.63 -15.63
CA SER A 52 -32.75 -13.84 -16.29
C SER A 52 -31.40 -13.57 -16.95
N LYS A 53 -30.36 -14.37 -16.61
CA LYS A 53 -29.00 -14.27 -17.15
C LYS A 53 -28.31 -12.92 -16.96
N GLN A 54 -28.88 -12.02 -16.18
CA GLN A 54 -28.37 -10.68 -15.96
C GLN A 54 -27.21 -10.65 -14.97
N GLY A 55 -26.24 -9.77 -15.20
CA GLY A 55 -25.18 -9.40 -14.28
C GLY A 55 -25.32 -7.96 -13.77
N LYS A 56 -24.87 -7.72 -12.56
CA LYS A 56 -24.77 -6.38 -11.97
C LYS A 56 -23.43 -6.18 -11.28
N HIS A 57 -22.96 -4.94 -11.32
CA HIS A 57 -21.73 -4.49 -10.67
C HIS A 57 -22.08 -3.59 -9.49
N ILE A 58 -21.62 -3.94 -8.30
CA ILE A 58 -21.72 -3.12 -7.10
C ILE A 58 -20.35 -2.49 -6.87
N ARG A 59 -20.28 -1.17 -6.94
CA ARG A 59 -19.06 -0.42 -6.67
C ARG A 59 -18.95 -0.17 -5.17
N LEU A 60 -17.81 -0.53 -4.59
CA LEU A 60 -17.47 -0.30 -3.21
C LEU A 60 -16.28 0.64 -3.13
N LYS A 61 -16.40 1.70 -2.35
CA LYS A 61 -15.31 2.62 -2.06
C LYS A 61 -15.04 2.62 -0.56
N ILE A 62 -13.78 2.37 -0.17
CA ILE A 62 -13.31 2.46 1.22
C ILE A 62 -12.36 3.66 1.29
N PRO A 63 -12.81 4.81 1.83
CA PRO A 63 -11.98 5.99 1.98
C PRO A 63 -10.80 5.74 2.92
N TYR A 64 -9.69 6.45 2.70
CA TYR A 64 -8.54 6.40 3.62
C TYR A 64 -8.95 6.74 5.06
N SER A 65 -9.87 7.68 5.26
CA SER A 65 -10.36 8.07 6.59
C SER A 65 -10.97 6.93 7.40
N TYR A 66 -11.45 5.87 6.74
CA TYR A 66 -12.05 4.71 7.41
C TYR A 66 -10.99 3.73 7.91
N TYR A 67 -9.91 3.54 7.16
CA TYR A 67 -8.93 2.52 7.49
C TYR A 67 -7.61 3.07 8.06
N GLY A 68 -7.27 4.32 7.79
CA GLY A 68 -5.94 4.88 8.07
C GLY A 68 -5.50 4.76 9.54
N LYS A 69 -6.42 4.98 10.49
CA LYS A 69 -6.16 4.88 11.93
C LYS A 69 -6.14 3.44 12.47
N HIS A 70 -6.67 2.50 11.70
CA HIS A 70 -6.85 1.09 12.13
C HIS A 70 -5.91 0.14 11.37
N LEU A 71 -5.13 0.66 10.43
CA LEU A 71 -4.23 -0.15 9.65
C LEU A 71 -3.04 -0.62 10.50
N THR A 72 -2.78 -1.92 10.46
CA THR A 72 -1.62 -2.53 11.11
C THR A 72 -0.37 -2.41 10.25
N THR A 73 0.79 -2.79 10.80
CA THR A 73 2.06 -2.90 10.05
C THR A 73 1.96 -3.84 8.86
N ASP A 74 1.07 -4.83 8.92
CA ASP A 74 0.83 -5.79 7.82
C ASP A 74 0.09 -5.17 6.63
N LYS A 75 -0.52 -3.98 6.81
CA LYS A 75 -1.23 -3.21 5.79
C LYS A 75 -2.25 -4.03 5.01
N ARG A 76 -2.99 -4.89 5.71
CA ARG A 76 -3.98 -5.81 5.14
C ARG A 76 -5.39 -5.40 5.51
N ILE A 77 -6.26 -5.43 4.49
CA ILE A 77 -7.70 -5.22 4.64
C ILE A 77 -8.40 -6.43 4.01
N GLN A 78 -9.29 -7.05 4.77
CA GLN A 78 -10.16 -8.11 4.27
C GLN A 78 -11.54 -7.53 3.99
N VAL A 79 -12.04 -7.76 2.79
CA VAL A 79 -13.40 -7.42 2.37
C VAL A 79 -14.17 -8.70 2.17
N THR A 80 -15.33 -8.78 2.80
CA THR A 80 -16.22 -9.95 2.74
C THR A 80 -17.56 -9.52 2.22
N ALA A 81 -18.11 -10.24 1.27
CA ALA A 81 -19.47 -10.09 0.78
C ALA A 81 -20.25 -11.39 0.98
N LEU A 82 -21.29 -11.33 1.80
CA LEU A 82 -22.24 -12.40 1.98
C LEU A 82 -23.49 -12.10 1.14
N CYS A 83 -23.75 -12.95 0.16
CA CYS A 83 -24.88 -12.84 -0.76
C CYS A 83 -25.92 -13.90 -0.41
N GLU A 84 -27.16 -13.49 -0.15
CA GLU A 84 -28.28 -14.37 0.16
C GLU A 84 -29.37 -14.18 -0.89
N VAL A 85 -29.78 -15.26 -1.56
CA VAL A 85 -30.87 -15.24 -2.52
C VAL A 85 -32.19 -15.21 -1.76
N MET A 86 -32.95 -14.13 -1.93
CA MET A 86 -34.23 -13.95 -1.26
C MET A 86 -35.26 -14.98 -1.75
N HIS A 87 -36.16 -15.40 -0.86
CA HIS A 87 -37.21 -16.38 -1.11
C HIS A 87 -36.75 -17.79 -1.50
N MET A 88 -35.44 -18.05 -1.45
CA MET A 88 -34.89 -19.40 -1.59
C MET A 88 -34.08 -19.70 -0.32
N SER A 89 -34.71 -20.34 0.64
CA SER A 89 -34.06 -20.66 1.91
C SER A 89 -32.80 -21.49 1.71
N GLY A 90 -31.70 -20.99 2.22
CA GLY A 90 -30.44 -21.71 2.33
C GLY A 90 -29.39 -21.44 1.24
N ILE A 91 -29.67 -20.62 0.21
CA ILE A 91 -28.65 -20.25 -0.80
C ILE A 91 -27.90 -19.02 -0.33
N LYS A 92 -26.70 -19.23 0.20
CA LYS A 92 -25.76 -18.20 0.63
C LYS A 92 -24.44 -18.38 -0.07
N LEU A 93 -23.88 -17.31 -0.58
CA LEU A 93 -22.56 -17.26 -1.21
C LEU A 93 -21.68 -16.28 -0.44
N LEU A 94 -20.51 -16.74 -0.05
CA LEU A 94 -19.50 -15.91 0.61
C LEU A 94 -18.35 -15.67 -0.34
N VAL A 95 -17.99 -14.39 -0.50
CA VAL A 95 -16.82 -13.96 -1.28
C VAL A 95 -15.91 -13.14 -0.38
N GLU A 96 -14.64 -13.49 -0.38
CA GLU A 96 -13.60 -12.78 0.39
C GLU A 96 -12.49 -12.27 -0.52
N LYS A 97 -12.02 -11.08 -0.23
CA LYS A 97 -10.87 -10.49 -0.90
C LYS A 97 -9.93 -9.87 0.13
N THR A 98 -8.70 -10.32 0.16
CA THR A 98 -7.64 -9.67 0.93
C THR A 98 -6.92 -8.65 0.04
N ILE A 99 -6.81 -7.43 0.55
CA ILE A 99 -6.09 -6.33 -0.09
C ILE A 99 -4.85 -6.06 0.74
N ILE A 100 -3.70 -6.07 0.10
CA ILE A 100 -2.43 -5.66 0.70
C ILE A 100 -2.10 -4.28 0.14
N LEU A 101 -1.95 -3.30 1.03
CA LEU A 101 -1.63 -1.93 0.62
C LEU A 101 -0.11 -1.79 0.49
N GLU A 102 0.31 -1.42 -0.71
CA GLU A 102 1.71 -1.17 -1.01
C GLU A 102 2.14 0.22 -0.52
N ASP A 103 3.37 0.32 -0.06
CA ASP A 103 4.00 1.59 0.27
C ASP A 103 4.29 2.44 -0.98
N THR A 104 4.50 3.72 -0.77
CA THR A 104 5.08 4.57 -1.80
C THR A 104 6.54 4.20 -2.00
N ASN A 105 6.94 4.06 -3.26
CA ASN A 105 8.32 3.71 -3.57
C ASN A 105 9.27 4.87 -3.25
N ILE A 106 10.37 4.53 -2.59
CA ILE A 106 11.56 5.39 -2.56
C ILE A 106 12.27 5.22 -3.90
N ILE A 107 12.56 6.33 -4.56
CA ILE A 107 13.27 6.32 -5.85
C ILE A 107 14.69 6.77 -5.60
N ILE A 108 15.65 5.91 -5.96
CA ILE A 108 17.08 6.20 -5.83
C ILE A 108 17.66 6.30 -7.25
N LYS A 109 18.13 7.50 -7.59
CA LYS A 109 18.83 7.73 -8.86
C LYS A 109 20.33 7.71 -8.65
N ILE A 110 20.99 6.85 -9.39
CA ILE A 110 22.42 6.64 -9.38
C ILE A 110 23.04 7.45 -10.55
N PRO A 111 24.21 8.10 -10.36
CA PRO A 111 24.94 8.68 -11.47
C PRO A 111 25.35 7.63 -12.49
N ARG A 112 25.50 8.04 -13.76
CA ARG A 112 25.82 7.10 -14.86
C ARG A 112 27.09 6.28 -14.63
N ARG A 113 28.05 6.83 -13.90
CA ARG A 113 29.32 6.15 -13.59
C ARG A 113 29.72 6.48 -12.15
N VAL A 114 29.94 5.44 -11.35
CA VAL A 114 30.49 5.53 -10.02
C VAL A 114 31.87 4.87 -10.06
N VAL A 115 32.89 5.61 -9.60
CA VAL A 115 34.29 5.19 -9.67
C VAL A 115 34.88 5.09 -8.26
N VAL A 116 35.71 4.09 -8.01
CA VAL A 116 36.40 3.88 -6.73
C VAL A 116 37.24 5.12 -6.36
N ASN A 117 37.23 5.49 -5.08
CA ASN A 117 37.94 6.64 -4.48
C ASN A 117 37.53 8.02 -5.07
N LYS A 118 36.41 8.10 -5.78
CA LYS A 118 35.82 9.37 -6.22
C LYS A 118 34.46 9.58 -5.58
N ALA A 119 34.19 10.83 -5.18
CA ALA A 119 32.89 11.20 -4.64
C ALA A 119 31.80 11.01 -5.70
N ALA A 120 30.67 10.43 -5.27
CA ALA A 120 29.48 10.25 -6.09
C ALA A 120 28.25 10.70 -5.31
N THR A 121 27.28 11.31 -5.99
CA THR A 121 26.07 11.84 -5.39
C THR A 121 24.86 11.05 -5.90
N LEU A 122 24.05 10.56 -4.97
CA LEU A 122 22.75 9.92 -5.22
C LEU A 122 21.63 10.93 -5.02
N GLU A 123 20.59 10.87 -5.85
CA GLU A 123 19.32 11.54 -5.58
C GLU A 123 18.35 10.52 -4.98
N ILE A 124 17.89 10.77 -3.76
CA ILE A 124 16.92 9.94 -3.06
C ILE A 124 15.61 10.71 -2.96
N SER A 125 14.58 10.23 -3.63
CA SER A 125 13.23 10.81 -3.61
C SER A 125 12.31 9.99 -2.72
N TYR A 126 11.56 10.67 -1.87
CA TYR A 126 10.60 10.09 -0.92
C TYR A 126 9.31 10.92 -0.93
N ALA A 127 8.22 10.35 -0.42
CA ALA A 127 6.92 11.02 -0.47
C ALA A 127 6.07 10.74 0.77
N ASN A 128 5.25 11.72 1.12
CA ASN A 128 4.12 11.52 2.02
C ASN A 128 2.92 10.98 1.21
N PRO A 129 2.51 9.73 1.37
CA PRO A 129 1.37 9.17 0.63
C PRO A 129 0.02 9.57 1.21
N LEU A 130 0.00 10.23 2.37
CA LEU A 130 -1.23 10.53 3.12
C LEU A 130 -1.88 11.84 2.67
N PRO A 131 -3.21 11.98 2.85
CA PRO A 131 -3.92 13.24 2.60
C PRO A 131 -3.75 14.24 3.76
N GLU A 132 -2.88 13.98 4.70
CA GLU A 132 -2.56 14.80 5.86
C GLU A 132 -1.04 14.98 5.99
N PRO A 133 -0.56 16.02 6.68
CA PRO A 133 0.87 16.26 6.83
C PRO A 133 1.51 15.23 7.77
N VAL A 134 2.78 14.97 7.56
CA VAL A 134 3.62 14.11 8.42
C VAL A 134 4.81 14.89 8.95
N SER A 135 5.23 14.56 10.16
CA SER A 135 6.35 15.17 10.88
C SER A 135 7.31 14.11 11.43
N CYS A 136 8.36 14.55 12.11
CA CYS A 136 9.39 13.64 12.62
C CYS A 136 9.94 12.71 11.53
N CYS A 137 10.07 13.24 10.32
CA CYS A 137 10.54 12.46 9.17
C CYS A 137 12.05 12.15 9.31
N VAL A 138 12.36 10.87 9.11
CA VAL A 138 13.73 10.37 9.21
C VAL A 138 14.03 9.46 8.03
N LEU A 139 15.17 9.66 7.42
CA LEU A 139 15.73 8.78 6.41
C LEU A 139 16.97 8.10 6.98
N LEU A 140 16.98 6.78 6.99
CA LEU A 140 18.12 5.97 7.37
C LEU A 140 18.76 5.40 6.11
N VAL A 141 19.97 5.84 5.80
CA VAL A 141 20.74 5.36 4.65
C VAL A 141 21.79 4.37 5.15
N THR A 142 21.73 3.13 4.68
CA THR A 142 22.67 2.07 5.01
C THR A 142 23.53 1.75 3.79
N LEU A 143 24.83 1.95 3.92
CA LEU A 143 25.82 1.73 2.87
C LEU A 143 27.08 1.12 3.50
N MET A 144 27.58 -0.01 2.96
CA MET A 144 28.81 -0.67 3.45
C MET A 144 28.83 -0.91 4.99
N ASN A 145 27.71 -1.36 5.56
CA ASN A 145 27.54 -1.57 7.02
C ASN A 145 27.61 -0.27 7.85
N GLN A 146 27.63 0.88 7.22
CA GLN A 146 27.50 2.18 7.88
C GLN A 146 26.07 2.69 7.72
N GLN A 147 25.53 3.25 8.80
CA GLN A 147 24.22 3.85 8.81
C GLN A 147 24.32 5.36 9.03
N VAL A 148 23.68 6.12 8.18
CA VAL A 148 23.55 7.56 8.31
C VAL A 148 22.09 7.90 8.52
N LYS A 149 21.78 8.55 9.65
CA LYS A 149 20.44 9.01 9.99
C LYS A 149 20.31 10.47 9.59
N ILE A 150 19.32 10.77 8.73
CA ILE A 150 19.07 12.12 8.24
C ILE A 150 17.69 12.55 8.73
N HIS A 151 17.64 13.64 9.48
CA HIS A 151 16.39 14.25 9.89
C HIS A 151 15.89 15.16 8.76
N LEU A 152 14.63 14.99 8.39
CA LEU A 152 13.99 15.67 7.28
C LEU A 152 12.96 16.67 7.79
N ALA A 153 12.65 17.66 6.96
CA ALA A 153 11.56 18.58 7.23
C ALA A 153 10.20 17.89 7.21
N ARG A 154 9.20 18.51 7.81
CA ARG A 154 7.80 18.12 7.70
C ARG A 154 7.39 18.06 6.22
N LEU A 155 6.60 17.07 5.86
CA LEU A 155 6.01 16.96 4.54
C LEU A 155 4.52 17.32 4.57
N ALA A 156 4.09 18.16 3.66
CA ALA A 156 2.68 18.46 3.43
C ALA A 156 1.92 17.24 2.89
N PRO A 157 0.56 17.27 2.89
CA PRO A 157 -0.23 16.20 2.29
C PRO A 157 0.18 15.93 0.84
N ARG A 158 0.44 14.66 0.50
CA ARG A 158 0.82 14.23 -0.86
C ARG A 158 2.12 14.81 -1.40
N GLU A 159 2.90 15.48 -0.56
CA GLU A 159 4.17 16.08 -0.97
C GLU A 159 5.21 15.01 -1.27
N ARG A 160 5.97 15.25 -2.34
CA ARG A 160 7.17 14.50 -2.68
C ARG A 160 8.38 15.42 -2.50
N SER A 161 9.41 14.90 -1.90
CA SER A 161 10.67 15.63 -1.70
C SER A 161 11.86 14.76 -2.08
N LYS A 162 13.04 15.37 -2.11
CA LYS A 162 14.28 14.67 -2.43
C LYS A 162 15.45 15.24 -1.66
N ILE A 163 16.45 14.39 -1.45
CA ILE A 163 17.75 14.79 -0.92
C ILE A 163 18.86 14.27 -1.84
N TYR A 164 20.02 14.88 -1.72
CA TYR A 164 21.24 14.44 -2.35
C TYR A 164 22.16 13.85 -1.29
N PHE A 165 22.61 12.63 -1.50
CA PHE A 165 23.48 11.89 -0.60
C PHE A 165 24.83 11.65 -1.28
N GLU A 166 25.89 12.22 -0.74
CA GLU A 166 27.25 12.05 -1.24
C GLU A 166 27.97 10.92 -0.49
N PHE A 167 28.69 10.10 -1.24
CA PHE A 167 29.52 9.02 -0.70
C PHE A 167 30.75 8.80 -1.58
N THR A 168 31.80 8.20 -0.99
CA THR A 168 33.01 7.84 -1.73
C THR A 168 33.25 6.33 -1.58
N PRO A 169 33.04 5.52 -2.64
CA PRO A 169 33.27 4.08 -2.57
C PRO A 169 34.77 3.78 -2.52
N ARG A 170 35.14 2.87 -1.63
CA ARG A 170 36.55 2.48 -1.42
C ARG A 170 36.95 1.17 -2.10
N ARG A 171 36.00 0.46 -2.72
CA ARG A 171 36.21 -0.81 -3.41
C ARG A 171 35.43 -0.82 -4.71
N THR A 172 35.94 -1.54 -5.69
CA THR A 172 35.22 -1.84 -6.94
C THR A 172 34.22 -2.97 -6.75
N GLY A 173 33.28 -3.08 -7.68
CA GLY A 173 32.26 -4.14 -7.68
C GLY A 173 30.88 -3.67 -7.20
N PRO A 174 29.96 -4.59 -6.92
CA PRO A 174 28.60 -4.27 -6.51
C PRO A 174 28.57 -3.73 -5.07
N LEU A 175 27.92 -2.58 -4.91
CA LEU A 175 27.71 -1.91 -3.65
C LEU A 175 26.21 -1.82 -3.38
N GLN A 176 25.74 -2.43 -2.29
CA GLN A 176 24.33 -2.36 -1.91
C GLN A 176 24.05 -1.15 -1.05
N LEU A 177 23.00 -0.41 -1.42
CA LEU A 177 22.45 0.70 -0.67
C LEU A 177 21.01 0.36 -0.28
N GLN A 178 20.70 0.55 0.99
CA GLN A 178 19.36 0.48 1.53
C GLN A 178 18.97 1.84 2.09
N VAL A 179 17.74 2.25 1.84
CA VAL A 179 17.13 3.46 2.39
C VAL A 179 15.86 3.07 3.11
N ASP A 180 15.67 3.57 4.32
CA ASP A 180 14.47 3.36 5.13
C ASP A 180 13.91 4.73 5.55
N PHE A 181 12.67 5.01 5.16
CA PHE A 181 11.96 6.24 5.50
C PHE A 181 10.89 5.98 6.55
N SER A 182 10.88 6.79 7.60
CA SER A 182 9.93 6.72 8.70
C SER A 182 9.48 8.11 9.12
N CYS A 183 8.27 8.21 9.65
CA CYS A 183 7.71 9.45 10.20
C CYS A 183 6.78 9.15 11.40
N ASP A 184 6.10 10.16 11.91
CA ASP A 184 5.15 10.05 13.03
C ASP A 184 3.92 9.17 12.73
N LYS A 185 3.60 8.90 11.47
CA LYS A 185 2.38 8.17 11.06
C LYS A 185 2.62 6.81 10.40
N PHE A 186 3.82 6.58 9.90
CA PHE A 186 4.21 5.30 9.32
C PHE A 186 5.73 5.10 9.38
N SER A 187 6.17 3.87 9.24
CA SER A 187 7.58 3.51 9.34
C SER A 187 7.95 2.44 8.32
N HIS A 188 9.27 2.30 8.12
CA HIS A 188 9.85 1.22 7.31
C HIS A 188 9.43 1.18 5.85
N VAL A 189 9.27 2.35 5.23
CA VAL A 189 9.19 2.44 3.76
C VAL A 189 10.59 2.29 3.20
N LYS A 190 10.86 1.19 2.51
CA LYS A 190 12.22 0.79 2.11
C LYS A 190 12.46 0.98 0.63
N GLY A 191 13.69 1.35 0.30
CA GLY A 191 14.23 1.36 -1.05
C GLY A 191 15.59 0.66 -1.09
N PHE A 192 15.86 -0.05 -2.17
CA PHE A 192 17.12 -0.78 -2.36
C PHE A 192 17.66 -0.50 -3.75
N VAL A 193 18.96 -0.40 -3.84
CA VAL A 193 19.65 -0.33 -5.12
C VAL A 193 21.04 -0.95 -5.02
N THR A 194 21.48 -1.58 -6.09
CA THR A 194 22.86 -2.06 -6.25
C THR A 194 23.60 -1.11 -7.19
N ILE A 195 24.71 -0.57 -6.71
CA ILE A 195 25.56 0.38 -7.42
C ILE A 195 26.79 -0.36 -7.93
N ALA A 196 27.03 -0.34 -9.24
CA ALA A 196 28.23 -0.89 -9.83
C ALA A 196 29.36 0.14 -9.72
N VAL A 197 30.40 -0.17 -8.94
CA VAL A 197 31.59 0.70 -8.76
C VAL A 197 32.68 0.26 -9.73
N ALA A 198 33.02 1.14 -10.66
CA ALA A 198 34.08 0.91 -11.65
C ALA A 198 35.47 1.20 -11.06
N PRO A 199 36.53 0.57 -11.60
CA PRO A 199 37.92 0.97 -11.32
C PRO A 199 38.19 2.39 -11.79
N ALA A 200 39.25 2.99 -11.23
CA ALA A 200 39.69 4.33 -11.57
C ALA A 200 40.23 4.45 -13.00
#